data_deb1c67069ca0e46146579414baaab34
#
_entry.id   deb1c67069ca0e46146579414baaab34
#
_cell.length_a   1.000
_cell.length_b   1.000
_cell.length_c   1.000
_cell.angle_alpha   90.00
_cell.angle_beta   90.00
_cell.angle_gamma   90.00
#
_symmetry.space_group_name_H-M   'P 1'
#
loop_
_entity.id
_entity.type
_entity.pdbx_description
1 polymer ?
#
loop_
_entity_poly.entity_id
_entity_poly.type
_entity_poly.pdbx_seq_one_letter_code
_entity_poly.pdbx_strand_id
1 'polypeptide(L)'
;MRINCLLAVLGLAAASPACAQNSGWEGETGVFITPMAYTAPSTATGFGLPIVGYHYLYGGKVLGDFQEISIAGGGFQRWEFGYTRAFHNQGSVPSLSPLWHNGYNIFHSKFNLLPENASKKAWVPAISIGFILRTQVHDVGAAILDKSVTNGDVYIVATKTITQSKMVPIILSGGVRGTNAELWGMGGNTPNFQERAFGAVGFVFKGPAHTAFILASEFSQQPRHPSELPTAIIPTTITYAIRFVPTPERKINFDFGVAQIAGQIAPGVNLQARAQVAAQVSYGF
;
A
#
# COMPACT_ATOMS: atom_id res chain seq x y z
N MET A 1 14.05 46.40 7.49
CA MET A 1 14.23 45.33 6.48
C MET A 1 14.56 44.01 7.16
N ARG A 2 13.59 43.42 7.93
CA ARG A 2 13.75 42.13 8.68
C ARG A 2 12.40 41.43 8.89
N ILE A 3 11.59 41.25 7.86
CA ILE A 3 10.28 40.56 8.00
C ILE A 3 10.15 39.31 7.10
N ASN A 4 11.10 39.06 6.19
CA ASN A 4 10.92 38.00 5.18
C ASN A 4 11.47 36.61 5.55
N CYS A 5 12.05 36.41 6.75
CA CYS A 5 12.58 35.07 7.11
C CYS A 5 11.61 34.18 7.90
N LEU A 6 10.50 34.72 8.41
CA LEU A 6 9.57 33.95 9.26
C LEU A 6 8.53 33.15 8.45
N LEU A 7 8.24 33.56 7.22
CA LEU A 7 7.25 32.91 6.37
C LEU A 7 7.77 31.64 5.66
N ALA A 8 9.08 31.47 5.54
CA ALA A 8 9.68 30.29 4.91
C ALA A 8 9.68 29.03 5.81
N VAL A 9 9.59 29.18 7.12
CA VAL A 9 9.64 28.06 8.08
C VAL A 9 8.25 27.41 8.28
N LEU A 10 7.18 28.17 8.09
CA LEU A 10 5.79 27.67 8.21
C LEU A 10 5.33 26.82 7.02
N GLY A 11 5.99 26.92 5.87
CA GLY A 11 5.64 26.12 4.68
C GLY A 11 6.20 24.69 4.67
N LEU A 12 7.11 24.34 5.58
CA LEU A 12 7.81 23.04 5.59
C LEU A 12 7.11 21.98 6.46
N ALA A 13 6.21 22.38 7.35
CA ALA A 13 5.47 21.45 8.22
C ALA A 13 4.26 20.79 7.52
N ALA A 14 3.84 21.29 6.36
CA ALA A 14 2.60 20.86 5.71
C ALA A 14 2.72 19.65 4.79
N ALA A 15 3.94 19.17 4.48
CA ALA A 15 4.11 18.00 3.62
C ALA A 15 3.90 16.66 4.38
N SER A 16 4.09 16.67 5.69
CA SER A 16 3.96 15.47 6.55
C SER A 16 2.52 14.96 6.68
N PRO A 17 1.49 15.82 6.87
CA PRO A 17 0.12 15.32 7.04
C PRO A 17 -0.52 14.78 5.76
N ALA A 18 -0.17 15.30 4.59
CA ALA A 18 -0.76 14.84 3.33
C ALA A 18 -0.35 13.41 2.96
N CYS A 19 0.84 12.95 3.36
CA CYS A 19 1.29 11.58 3.16
C CYS A 19 0.64 10.60 4.14
N ALA A 20 0.26 11.06 5.34
CA ALA A 20 -0.33 10.24 6.38
C ALA A 20 -1.85 10.04 6.23
N GLN A 21 -2.49 10.66 5.23
CA GLN A 21 -3.92 10.53 4.96
C GLN A 21 -4.22 9.62 3.79
N ASN A 22 -3.25 8.83 3.34
CA ASN A 22 -3.44 7.96 2.19
C ASN A 22 -3.57 6.50 2.60
N SER A 23 -4.65 5.89 2.17
CA SER A 23 -4.86 4.46 2.22
C SER A 23 -4.14 3.79 1.04
N GLY A 24 -3.28 2.83 1.29
CA GLY A 24 -2.74 1.92 0.28
C GLY A 24 -3.78 0.88 -0.13
N TRP A 25 -3.40 -0.02 -1.05
CA TRP A 25 -4.29 -1.05 -1.61
C TRP A 25 -5.05 -1.83 -0.52
N GLU A 26 -4.40 -2.24 0.54
CA GLU A 26 -4.99 -3.03 1.60
C GLU A 26 -5.55 -2.19 2.77
N GLY A 27 -5.66 -0.88 2.58
CA GLY A 27 -6.28 0.03 3.54
C GLY A 27 -5.32 0.69 4.53
N GLU A 28 -4.10 0.17 4.71
CA GLU A 28 -3.10 0.78 5.58
C GLU A 28 -2.49 2.04 4.96
N THR A 29 -1.95 2.94 5.79
CA THR A 29 -1.19 4.10 5.30
C THR A 29 0.04 3.62 4.52
N GLY A 30 0.06 3.93 3.23
CA GLY A 30 1.05 3.40 2.29
C GLY A 30 1.31 4.30 1.10
N VAL A 31 2.14 3.81 0.17
CA VAL A 31 2.35 4.46 -1.14
C VAL A 31 1.16 4.11 -2.04
N PHE A 32 1.19 3.01 -2.73
CA PHE A 32 0.07 2.48 -3.50
C PHE A 32 -0.24 1.05 -3.06
N ILE A 33 0.80 0.21 -2.95
CA ILE A 33 0.73 -1.18 -2.50
C ILE A 33 1.56 -1.39 -1.24
N THR A 34 2.72 -0.70 -1.12
CA THR A 34 3.64 -0.92 -0.02
C THR A 34 3.33 -0.03 1.18
N PRO A 35 3.38 -0.56 2.41
CA PRO A 35 3.16 0.24 3.61
C PRO A 35 4.28 1.26 3.83
N MET A 36 3.92 2.39 4.43
CA MET A 36 4.85 3.38 4.99
C MET A 36 4.89 3.29 6.52
N ALA A 37 5.95 3.86 7.11
CA ALA A 37 6.08 3.91 8.56
C ALA A 37 5.18 4.97 9.24
N TYR A 38 4.49 5.79 8.48
CA TYR A 38 3.49 6.71 9.01
C TYR A 38 2.20 5.97 9.35
N THR A 39 1.45 6.52 10.30
CA THR A 39 0.14 6.01 10.73
C THR A 39 -0.96 6.99 10.36
N ALA A 40 -2.19 6.51 10.28
CA ALA A 40 -3.36 7.36 10.09
C ALA A 40 -3.39 8.49 11.15
N PRO A 41 -3.88 9.69 10.79
CA PRO A 41 -3.87 10.85 11.69
C PRO A 41 -4.61 10.59 12.99
N SER A 42 -4.06 11.07 14.08
CA SER A 42 -4.69 11.02 15.41
C SER A 42 -4.06 12.07 16.34
N THR A 43 -4.67 12.29 17.47
CA THR A 43 -4.09 13.15 18.52
C THR A 43 -3.13 12.38 19.42
N ALA A 44 -2.30 13.08 20.19
CA ALA A 44 -1.38 12.44 21.13
C ALA A 44 -2.12 11.70 22.26
N THR A 45 -3.35 12.10 22.55
CA THR A 45 -4.15 11.61 23.69
C THR A 45 -5.39 10.81 23.27
N GLY A 46 -5.61 10.60 21.97
CA GLY A 46 -6.83 9.93 21.50
C GLY A 46 -6.78 9.46 20.07
N PHE A 47 -7.94 8.96 19.63
CA PHE A 47 -8.13 8.50 18.26
C PHE A 47 -8.40 9.67 17.33
N GLY A 48 -7.99 9.50 16.08
CA GLY A 48 -8.33 10.40 14.98
C GLY A 48 -9.65 10.03 14.31
N LEU A 49 -10.08 10.89 13.41
CA LEU A 49 -11.19 10.57 12.53
C LEU A 49 -10.73 9.55 11.48
N PRO A 50 -11.62 8.66 11.00
CA PRO A 50 -11.24 7.61 10.09
C PRO A 50 -10.86 8.15 8.71
N ILE A 51 -10.07 7.36 8.00
CA ILE A 51 -9.84 7.49 6.56
C ILE A 51 -10.68 6.40 5.89
N VAL A 52 -11.42 6.76 4.85
CA VAL A 52 -12.08 5.78 3.98
C VAL A 52 -11.40 5.80 2.61
N GLY A 53 -11.25 4.63 2.01
CA GLY A 53 -10.65 4.44 0.71
C GLY A 53 -11.51 3.59 -0.20
N TYR A 54 -11.43 3.88 -1.50
CA TYR A 54 -11.93 3.01 -2.56
C TYR A 54 -10.79 2.77 -3.54
N HIS A 55 -10.55 1.52 -3.86
CA HIS A 55 -9.47 1.08 -4.73
C HIS A 55 -10.04 0.23 -5.87
N TYR A 56 -9.48 0.40 -7.04
CA TYR A 56 -9.83 -0.33 -8.24
C TYR A 56 -8.57 -0.82 -8.93
N LEU A 57 -8.53 -2.11 -9.29
CA LEU A 57 -7.46 -2.73 -10.05
C LEU A 57 -8.05 -3.52 -11.20
N TYR A 58 -7.71 -3.16 -12.41
CA TYR A 58 -8.05 -3.92 -13.60
C TYR A 58 -7.03 -5.03 -13.85
N GLY A 59 -7.38 -6.27 -13.54
CA GLY A 59 -6.54 -7.46 -13.73
C GLY A 59 -6.53 -8.00 -15.17
N GLY A 60 -7.08 -7.25 -16.12
CA GLY A 60 -7.18 -7.65 -17.52
C GLY A 60 -8.39 -8.55 -17.80
N LYS A 61 -8.58 -8.88 -19.08
CA LYS A 61 -9.72 -9.70 -19.53
C LYS A 61 -9.78 -11.08 -18.87
N VAL A 62 -8.63 -11.64 -18.51
CA VAL A 62 -8.55 -12.99 -17.94
C VAL A 62 -8.99 -13.00 -16.47
N LEU A 63 -8.45 -12.12 -15.67
CA LEU A 63 -8.69 -12.08 -14.22
C LEU A 63 -9.91 -11.23 -13.83
N GLY A 64 -10.35 -10.31 -14.70
CA GLY A 64 -11.39 -9.37 -14.35
C GLY A 64 -10.86 -8.17 -13.56
N ASP A 65 -11.67 -7.61 -12.69
CA ASP A 65 -11.27 -6.49 -11.85
C ASP A 65 -11.50 -6.76 -10.36
N PHE A 66 -10.67 -6.10 -9.56
CA PHE A 66 -10.74 -6.11 -8.10
C PHE A 66 -11.11 -4.72 -7.61
N GLN A 67 -11.97 -4.67 -6.64
CA GLN A 67 -12.40 -3.44 -5.98
C GLN A 67 -12.28 -3.62 -4.49
N GLU A 68 -11.81 -2.60 -3.79
CA GLU A 68 -11.67 -2.66 -2.34
C GLU A 68 -12.26 -1.39 -1.71
N ILE A 69 -12.96 -1.59 -0.61
CA ILE A 69 -13.45 -0.51 0.25
C ILE A 69 -12.76 -0.66 1.58
N SER A 70 -12.05 0.38 1.99
CA SER A 70 -11.26 0.39 3.22
C SER A 70 -11.73 1.45 4.20
N ILE A 71 -11.55 1.16 5.48
CA ILE A 71 -11.65 2.10 6.58
C ILE A 71 -10.46 1.89 7.52
N ALA A 72 -9.76 2.97 7.84
CA ALA A 72 -8.62 2.94 8.74
C ALA A 72 -8.71 4.08 9.76
N GLY A 73 -8.21 3.85 10.95
CA GLY A 73 -8.15 4.83 12.03
C GLY A 73 -6.80 4.87 12.70
N GLY A 74 -6.40 6.07 13.14
CA GLY A 74 -5.20 6.27 13.93
C GLY A 74 -5.52 6.45 15.41
N GLY A 75 -4.57 6.11 16.28
CA GLY A 75 -4.67 6.31 17.72
C GLY A 75 -3.34 6.78 18.33
N PHE A 76 -3.39 7.76 19.22
CA PHE A 76 -2.26 8.23 20.04
C PHE A 76 -1.00 8.59 19.23
N GLN A 77 -1.16 9.00 17.97
CA GLN A 77 -0.07 9.28 17.00
C GLN A 77 0.89 8.09 16.79
N ARG A 78 0.50 6.90 17.20
CA ARG A 78 1.34 5.70 17.17
C ARG A 78 0.66 4.50 16.53
N TRP A 79 -0.64 4.36 16.71
CA TRP A 79 -1.40 3.21 16.25
C TRP A 79 -2.15 3.51 14.97
N GLU A 80 -2.25 2.51 14.14
CA GLU A 80 -3.17 2.44 13.02
C GLU A 80 -3.79 1.05 13.01
N PHE A 81 -5.06 1.00 12.69
CA PHE A 81 -5.82 -0.22 12.48
C PHE A 81 -6.90 0.02 11.45
N GLY A 82 -7.26 -1.01 10.73
CA GLY A 82 -8.30 -0.88 9.74
C GLY A 82 -8.80 -2.21 9.22
N TYR A 83 -9.83 -2.06 8.40
CA TYR A 83 -10.51 -3.14 7.73
C TYR A 83 -10.74 -2.77 6.27
N THR A 84 -10.53 -3.75 5.39
CA THR A 84 -10.79 -3.62 3.97
C THR A 84 -11.61 -4.81 3.51
N ARG A 85 -12.65 -4.54 2.74
CA ARG A 85 -13.41 -5.54 2.03
C ARG A 85 -13.05 -5.52 0.56
N ALA A 86 -12.53 -6.63 0.06
CA ALA A 86 -12.23 -6.84 -1.35
C ALA A 86 -13.42 -7.50 -2.05
N PHE A 87 -13.69 -7.06 -3.26
CA PHE A 87 -14.68 -7.59 -4.18
C PHE A 87 -13.99 -7.95 -5.50
N HIS A 88 -14.50 -8.95 -6.19
CA HIS A 88 -13.96 -9.36 -7.47
C HIS A 88 -15.08 -9.51 -8.50
N ASN A 89 -14.91 -8.86 -9.65
CA ASN A 89 -15.73 -9.09 -10.83
C ASN A 89 -14.96 -10.00 -11.78
N GLN A 90 -15.56 -11.13 -12.10
CA GLN A 90 -14.94 -12.17 -12.92
C GLN A 90 -14.53 -11.66 -14.31
N GLY A 91 -13.43 -12.22 -14.80
CA GLY A 91 -12.99 -12.01 -16.17
C GLY A 91 -13.68 -12.93 -17.20
N SER A 92 -13.11 -13.02 -18.37
CA SER A 92 -13.66 -13.80 -19.50
C SER A 92 -13.38 -15.31 -19.42
N VAL A 93 -12.64 -15.77 -18.42
CA VAL A 93 -12.28 -17.19 -18.27
C VAL A 93 -13.19 -17.86 -17.24
N PRO A 94 -14.18 -18.68 -17.66
CA PRO A 94 -15.16 -19.25 -16.74
C PRO A 94 -14.57 -20.12 -15.63
N SER A 95 -13.47 -20.80 -15.89
CA SER A 95 -12.78 -21.64 -14.91
C SER A 95 -12.16 -20.86 -13.75
N LEU A 96 -11.94 -19.55 -13.93
CA LEU A 96 -11.43 -18.65 -12.88
C LEU A 96 -12.57 -17.92 -12.18
N SER A 97 -13.81 -18.05 -12.62
CA SER A 97 -14.96 -17.34 -12.06
C SER A 97 -15.26 -17.68 -10.59
N PRO A 98 -15.02 -18.91 -10.09
CA PRO A 98 -15.19 -19.21 -8.68
C PRO A 98 -14.15 -18.55 -7.77
N LEU A 99 -13.01 -18.13 -8.32
CA LEU A 99 -11.97 -17.48 -7.54
C LEU A 99 -12.44 -16.12 -7.08
N TRP A 100 -12.30 -15.88 -5.78
CA TRP A 100 -12.63 -14.61 -5.12
C TRP A 100 -14.06 -14.10 -5.29
N HIS A 101 -14.99 -14.91 -5.85
CA HIS A 101 -16.34 -14.44 -6.18
C HIS A 101 -17.12 -13.90 -4.98
N ASN A 102 -16.83 -14.38 -3.77
CA ASN A 102 -17.40 -13.88 -2.52
C ASN A 102 -16.59 -12.70 -1.94
N GLY A 103 -15.51 -12.30 -2.62
CA GLY A 103 -14.56 -11.36 -2.06
C GLY A 103 -13.82 -11.93 -0.85
N TYR A 104 -12.99 -11.12 -0.20
CA TYR A 104 -12.26 -11.50 1.01
C TYR A 104 -12.10 -10.31 1.95
N ASN A 105 -11.76 -10.60 3.19
CA ASN A 105 -11.57 -9.59 4.23
C ASN A 105 -10.09 -9.38 4.49
N ILE A 106 -9.70 -8.14 4.72
CA ILE A 106 -8.35 -7.74 5.09
C ILE A 106 -8.44 -6.95 6.39
N PHE A 107 -7.66 -7.34 7.38
CA PHE A 107 -7.48 -6.62 8.63
C PHE A 107 -6.03 -6.21 8.72
N HIS A 108 -5.77 -4.97 9.10
CA HIS A 108 -4.41 -4.50 9.31
C HIS A 108 -4.28 -3.76 10.64
N SER A 109 -3.07 -3.79 11.18
CA SER A 109 -2.67 -2.90 12.27
C SER A 109 -1.20 -2.58 12.15
N LYS A 110 -0.84 -1.36 12.55
CA LYS A 110 0.53 -0.84 12.51
C LYS A 110 0.80 -0.03 13.76
N PHE A 111 2.01 -0.18 14.29
CA PHE A 111 2.48 0.60 15.43
C PHE A 111 3.78 1.32 15.09
N ASN A 112 3.79 2.63 15.25
CA ASN A 112 4.97 3.46 15.05
C ASN A 112 5.87 3.40 16.28
N LEU A 113 6.98 2.69 16.15
CA LEU A 113 8.02 2.55 17.18
C LEU A 113 8.81 3.84 17.37
N LEU A 114 9.18 4.48 16.25
CA LEU A 114 10.00 5.68 16.23
C LEU A 114 9.39 6.69 15.25
N PRO A 115 8.97 7.88 15.70
CA PRO A 115 8.48 8.92 14.80
C PRO A 115 9.63 9.50 13.98
N GLU A 116 9.32 10.02 12.80
CA GLU A 116 10.28 10.73 11.98
C GLU A 116 10.85 11.95 12.72
N ASN A 117 12.13 12.22 12.54
CA ASN A 117 12.86 13.29 13.20
C ASN A 117 12.85 13.20 14.74
N ALA A 118 12.73 12.00 15.29
CA ALA A 118 12.78 11.77 16.73
C ALA A 118 14.01 12.45 17.35
N SER A 119 13.85 12.98 18.56
CA SER A 119 14.87 13.74 19.27
C SER A 119 15.38 14.97 18.48
N LYS A 120 14.55 15.54 17.59
CA LYS A 120 14.88 16.69 16.73
C LYS A 120 16.05 16.43 15.76
N LYS A 121 16.35 15.18 15.48
CA LYS A 121 17.42 14.77 14.53
C LYS A 121 16.83 14.58 13.16
N ALA A 122 17.10 15.50 12.23
CA ALA A 122 16.53 15.52 10.88
C ALA A 122 16.83 14.26 10.03
N TRP A 123 17.83 13.49 10.37
CA TRP A 123 18.19 12.27 9.66
C TRP A 123 17.44 11.01 10.13
N VAL A 124 16.77 11.06 11.28
CA VAL A 124 16.07 9.91 11.87
C VAL A 124 14.82 9.59 11.05
N PRO A 125 14.67 8.37 10.51
CA PRO A 125 13.46 7.94 9.82
C PRO A 125 12.34 7.62 10.84
N ALA A 126 11.10 7.62 10.36
CA ALA A 126 10.04 6.91 11.06
C ALA A 126 10.27 5.40 10.94
N ILE A 127 9.97 4.63 12.00
CA ILE A 127 10.04 3.16 11.99
C ILE A 127 8.74 2.62 12.56
N SER A 128 8.14 1.67 11.85
CA SER A 128 6.91 1.00 12.28
C SER A 128 6.99 -0.50 12.08
N ILE A 129 6.27 -1.22 12.94
CA ILE A 129 5.94 -2.63 12.74
C ILE A 129 4.44 -2.74 12.44
N GLY A 130 4.06 -3.73 11.66
CA GLY A 130 2.66 -3.95 11.36
C GLY A 130 2.39 -5.38 10.93
N PHE A 131 1.10 -5.67 10.85
CA PHE A 131 0.63 -6.94 10.33
C PHE A 131 -0.60 -6.72 9.42
N ILE A 132 -0.78 -7.64 8.49
CA ILE A 132 -1.95 -7.73 7.63
C ILE A 132 -2.45 -9.17 7.70
N LEU A 133 -3.74 -9.35 7.91
CA LEU A 133 -4.41 -10.64 7.93
C LEU A 133 -5.50 -10.66 6.87
N ARG A 134 -5.47 -11.64 5.98
CA ARG A 134 -6.48 -11.82 4.94
C ARG A 134 -7.23 -13.11 5.19
N THR A 135 -8.55 -13.05 5.22
CA THR A 135 -9.43 -14.19 5.51
C THR A 135 -10.45 -14.36 4.41
N GLN A 136 -10.98 -15.57 4.28
CA GLN A 136 -11.96 -15.93 3.25
C GLN A 136 -11.42 -15.80 1.81
N VAL A 137 -10.13 -15.97 1.62
CA VAL A 137 -9.54 -15.95 0.28
C VAL A 137 -9.84 -17.27 -0.41
N HIS A 138 -10.48 -17.21 -1.58
CA HIS A 138 -10.71 -18.33 -2.47
C HIS A 138 -9.72 -18.26 -3.63
N ASP A 139 -8.52 -18.73 -3.40
CA ASP A 139 -7.49 -18.86 -4.43
C ASP A 139 -7.65 -20.15 -5.26
N VAL A 140 -6.76 -20.40 -6.20
CA VAL A 140 -6.84 -21.58 -7.09
C VAL A 140 -6.84 -22.88 -6.29
N GLY A 141 -5.97 -23.02 -5.30
CA GLY A 141 -5.88 -24.23 -4.49
C GLY A 141 -7.12 -24.42 -3.60
N ALA A 142 -7.58 -23.35 -2.97
CA ALA A 142 -8.76 -23.36 -2.11
C ALA A 142 -10.05 -23.62 -2.91
N ALA A 143 -10.17 -23.08 -4.11
CA ALA A 143 -11.33 -23.30 -4.98
C ALA A 143 -11.46 -24.77 -5.41
N ILE A 144 -10.35 -25.47 -5.67
CA ILE A 144 -10.35 -26.91 -5.99
C ILE A 144 -10.89 -27.74 -4.81
N LEU A 145 -10.58 -27.30 -3.58
CA LEU A 145 -10.97 -27.98 -2.35
C LEU A 145 -12.29 -27.49 -1.75
N ASP A 146 -12.94 -26.50 -2.39
CA ASP A 146 -14.11 -25.77 -1.87
C ASP A 146 -13.88 -25.22 -0.44
N LYS A 147 -12.73 -24.61 -0.24
CA LYS A 147 -12.31 -24.03 1.05
C LYS A 147 -11.84 -22.60 0.85
N SER A 148 -11.86 -21.84 1.91
CA SER A 148 -11.18 -20.56 1.99
C SER A 148 -9.86 -20.70 2.72
N VAL A 149 -8.90 -19.85 2.38
CA VAL A 149 -7.60 -19.78 3.04
C VAL A 149 -7.46 -18.49 3.80
N THR A 150 -6.53 -18.51 4.76
CA THR A 150 -6.10 -17.34 5.52
C THR A 150 -4.62 -17.16 5.30
N ASN A 151 -4.21 -15.95 4.99
CA ASN A 151 -2.80 -15.60 4.84
C ASN A 151 -2.50 -14.25 5.51
N GLY A 152 -1.24 -13.92 5.63
CA GLY A 152 -0.89 -12.68 6.29
C GLY A 152 0.56 -12.28 6.12
N ASP A 153 0.82 -11.05 6.54
CA ASP A 153 2.14 -10.45 6.59
C ASP A 153 2.42 -9.92 7.99
N VAL A 154 3.66 -10.04 8.42
CA VAL A 154 4.23 -9.28 9.53
C VAL A 154 5.42 -8.51 8.98
N TYR A 155 5.48 -7.20 9.21
CA TYR A 155 6.50 -6.38 8.59
C TYR A 155 7.11 -5.34 9.53
N ILE A 156 8.32 -4.93 9.19
CA ILE A 156 8.96 -3.73 9.69
C ILE A 156 9.27 -2.80 8.52
N VAL A 157 9.00 -1.52 8.68
CA VAL A 157 9.20 -0.50 7.64
C VAL A 157 9.82 0.77 8.22
N ALA A 158 10.74 1.36 7.46
CA ALA A 158 11.30 2.67 7.73
C ALA A 158 10.91 3.64 6.60
N THR A 159 10.52 4.86 6.96
CA THR A 159 10.17 5.92 6.00
C THR A 159 10.84 7.22 6.36
N LYS A 160 11.39 7.90 5.35
CA LYS A 160 12.06 9.20 5.52
C LYS A 160 11.65 10.17 4.43
N THR A 161 11.22 11.36 4.84
CA THR A 161 11.01 12.49 3.94
C THR A 161 12.23 13.40 3.95
N ILE A 162 12.87 13.57 2.81
CA ILE A 162 14.06 14.40 2.62
C ILE A 162 13.62 15.73 2.02
N THR A 163 13.66 16.79 2.83
CA THR A 163 13.24 18.15 2.44
C THR A 163 14.40 19.12 2.33
N GLN A 164 15.61 18.70 2.68
CA GLN A 164 16.80 19.56 2.80
C GLN A 164 17.41 19.95 1.45
N SER A 165 17.00 19.31 0.37
CA SER A 165 17.41 19.69 -0.97
C SER A 165 16.66 20.95 -1.43
N LYS A 166 17.33 21.88 -2.11
CA LYS A 166 16.68 22.94 -2.88
C LYS A 166 15.83 22.40 -4.04
N MET A 167 15.96 21.11 -4.28
CA MET A 167 15.24 20.33 -5.28
C MET A 167 13.88 19.83 -4.72
N VAL A 168 13.25 18.99 -5.47
CA VAL A 168 11.97 18.34 -5.14
C VAL A 168 12.12 17.50 -3.86
N PRO A 169 11.23 17.63 -2.85
CA PRO A 169 11.21 16.74 -1.70
C PRO A 169 11.06 15.28 -2.12
N ILE A 170 11.81 14.39 -1.46
CA ILE A 170 11.84 12.95 -1.76
C ILE A 170 11.35 12.18 -0.55
N ILE A 171 10.47 11.23 -0.77
CA ILE A 171 10.02 10.27 0.23
C ILE A 171 10.67 8.93 -0.09
N LEU A 172 11.40 8.38 0.86
CA LEU A 172 11.98 7.04 0.78
C LEU A 172 11.30 6.14 1.80
N SER A 173 10.86 4.96 1.38
CA SER A 173 10.32 3.95 2.26
C SER A 173 10.92 2.59 1.91
N GLY A 174 11.16 1.77 2.91
CA GLY A 174 11.65 0.42 2.70
C GLY A 174 11.54 -0.44 3.92
N GLY A 175 11.36 -1.73 3.70
CA GLY A 175 11.17 -2.68 4.78
C GLY A 175 11.33 -4.13 4.36
N VAL A 176 11.13 -4.99 5.34
CA VAL A 176 11.10 -6.44 5.19
C VAL A 176 9.79 -6.95 5.78
N ARG A 177 9.19 -7.92 5.14
CA ARG A 177 8.01 -8.63 5.64
C ARG A 177 8.23 -10.14 5.63
N GLY A 178 7.77 -10.81 6.68
CA GLY A 178 7.50 -12.23 6.67
C GLY A 178 6.11 -12.43 6.11
N THR A 179 5.97 -13.20 5.05
CA THR A 179 4.69 -13.40 4.35
C THR A 179 4.53 -14.82 3.85
N ASN A 180 3.33 -15.32 3.88
CA ASN A 180 2.91 -16.51 3.15
C ASN A 180 1.91 -16.19 2.04
N ALA A 181 1.68 -14.92 1.75
CA ALA A 181 0.71 -14.42 0.80
C ALA A 181 1.36 -14.02 -0.52
N GLU A 182 1.02 -14.70 -1.59
CA GLU A 182 1.43 -14.32 -2.94
C GLU A 182 0.45 -13.32 -3.53
N LEU A 183 0.95 -12.29 -4.22
CA LEU A 183 0.15 -11.21 -4.83
C LEU A 183 -0.91 -10.66 -3.85
N TRP A 184 -0.46 -10.25 -2.64
CA TRP A 184 -1.37 -9.73 -1.60
C TRP A 184 -2.49 -10.70 -1.22
N GLY A 185 -2.19 -12.00 -1.27
CA GLY A 185 -3.10 -13.08 -0.94
C GLY A 185 -3.95 -13.59 -2.09
N MET A 186 -4.09 -12.84 -3.17
CA MET A 186 -4.86 -13.28 -4.35
C MET A 186 -4.20 -14.45 -5.09
N GLY A 187 -2.88 -14.52 -5.11
CA GLY A 187 -2.12 -15.58 -5.78
C GLY A 187 -2.10 -16.90 -5.03
N GLY A 188 -2.55 -16.91 -3.79
CA GLY A 188 -2.56 -18.10 -2.94
C GLY A 188 -1.59 -18.03 -1.77
N ASN A 189 -1.46 -19.15 -1.09
CA ASN A 189 -0.62 -19.30 0.08
C ASN A 189 0.62 -20.11 -0.26
N THR A 190 1.79 -19.62 0.18
CA THR A 190 2.96 -20.47 0.28
C THR A 190 2.93 -21.26 1.59
N PRO A 191 3.49 -22.50 1.63
CA PRO A 191 3.44 -23.35 2.83
C PRO A 191 4.08 -22.73 4.06
N ASN A 192 5.10 -21.91 3.85
CA ASN A 192 5.87 -21.30 4.93
C ASN A 192 5.95 -19.78 4.75
N PHE A 193 6.04 -19.07 5.86
CA PHE A 193 6.41 -17.67 5.85
C PHE A 193 7.80 -17.49 5.26
N GLN A 194 7.94 -16.50 4.38
CA GLN A 194 9.19 -16.17 3.71
C GLN A 194 9.49 -14.69 3.88
N GLU A 195 10.76 -14.38 4.13
CA GLU A 195 11.21 -13.01 4.22
C GLU A 195 11.31 -12.38 2.84
N ARG A 196 10.68 -11.23 2.64
CA ARG A 196 10.62 -10.49 1.38
C ARG A 196 10.83 -9.02 1.61
N ALA A 197 11.67 -8.41 0.77
CA ALA A 197 11.90 -6.98 0.81
C ALA A 197 10.84 -6.23 0.00
N PHE A 198 10.56 -5.01 0.44
CA PHE A 198 9.76 -4.03 -0.30
C PHE A 198 10.31 -2.64 -0.11
N GLY A 199 9.97 -1.74 -1.02
CA GLY A 199 10.39 -0.35 -0.90
C GLY A 199 9.72 0.55 -1.92
N ALA A 200 9.83 1.85 -1.69
CA ALA A 200 9.25 2.88 -2.52
C ALA A 200 10.09 4.16 -2.51
N VAL A 201 10.00 4.90 -3.61
CA VAL A 201 10.49 6.26 -3.72
C VAL A 201 9.38 7.14 -4.28
N GLY A 202 9.20 8.32 -3.69
CA GLY A 202 8.23 9.31 -4.13
C GLY A 202 8.86 10.69 -4.27
N PHE A 203 8.48 11.44 -5.30
CA PHE A 203 8.92 12.81 -5.57
C PHE A 203 7.72 13.74 -5.46
N VAL A 204 7.81 14.75 -4.58
CA VAL A 204 6.69 15.63 -4.25
C VAL A 204 6.80 16.96 -5.01
N PHE A 205 5.91 17.20 -5.95
CA PHE A 205 5.81 18.43 -6.72
C PHE A 205 4.69 19.30 -6.18
N LYS A 206 4.99 20.55 -5.89
CA LYS A 206 3.99 21.53 -5.46
C LYS A 206 3.35 22.17 -6.68
N GLY A 207 2.04 22.16 -6.74
CA GLY A 207 1.25 22.85 -7.74
C GLY A 207 0.66 24.17 -7.23
N PRO A 208 -0.11 24.89 -8.06
CA PRO A 208 -0.80 26.10 -7.66
C PRO A 208 -1.88 25.81 -6.62
N ALA A 209 -2.30 26.83 -5.88
CA ALA A 209 -3.37 26.75 -4.88
C ALA A 209 -3.17 25.62 -3.84
N HIS A 210 -1.94 25.40 -3.38
CA HIS A 210 -1.55 24.37 -2.40
C HIS A 210 -1.79 22.91 -2.86
N THR A 211 -2.04 22.68 -4.16
CA THR A 211 -2.09 21.32 -4.71
C THR A 211 -0.73 20.65 -4.64
N ALA A 212 -0.71 19.33 -4.61
CA ALA A 212 0.52 18.56 -4.73
C ALA A 212 0.33 17.36 -5.67
N PHE A 213 1.41 17.02 -6.38
CA PHE A 213 1.53 15.79 -7.16
C PHE A 213 2.70 14.98 -6.60
N ILE A 214 2.49 13.71 -6.38
CA ILE A 214 3.54 12.80 -5.94
C ILE A 214 3.70 11.74 -7.02
N LEU A 215 4.89 11.70 -7.62
CA LEU A 215 5.27 10.60 -8.51
C LEU A 215 5.97 9.55 -7.67
N ALA A 216 5.47 8.34 -7.67
CA ALA A 216 6.01 7.26 -6.88
C ALA A 216 6.32 6.04 -7.73
N SER A 217 7.35 5.31 -7.32
CA SER A 217 7.62 3.95 -7.78
C SER A 217 7.86 3.08 -6.54
N GLU A 218 7.32 1.90 -6.58
CA GLU A 218 7.49 0.92 -5.51
C GLU A 218 7.78 -0.47 -6.06
N PHE A 219 8.46 -1.28 -5.27
CA PHE A 219 8.68 -2.69 -5.55
C PHE A 219 8.28 -3.53 -4.36
N SER A 220 7.88 -4.75 -4.63
CA SER A 220 7.53 -5.73 -3.62
C SER A 220 7.90 -7.14 -4.09
N GLN A 221 8.87 -7.75 -3.41
CA GLN A 221 9.22 -9.13 -3.66
C GLN A 221 8.08 -10.05 -3.21
N GLN A 222 7.79 -11.07 -4.02
CA GLN A 222 6.76 -12.04 -3.74
C GLN A 222 7.37 -13.33 -3.14
N PRO A 223 6.66 -14.05 -2.25
CA PRO A 223 7.10 -15.34 -1.78
C PRO A 223 7.14 -16.34 -2.94
N ARG A 224 7.99 -17.35 -2.82
CA ARG A 224 8.16 -18.39 -3.85
C ARG A 224 7.48 -19.66 -3.40
N HIS A 225 6.76 -20.29 -4.31
CA HIS A 225 6.31 -21.66 -4.10
C HIS A 225 7.50 -22.62 -3.94
N PRO A 226 7.34 -23.73 -3.21
CA PRO A 226 8.38 -24.74 -3.10
C PRO A 226 8.71 -25.36 -4.47
N SER A 227 9.83 -26.05 -4.52
CA SER A 227 10.39 -26.68 -5.75
C SER A 227 9.47 -27.65 -6.46
N GLU A 228 8.40 -28.08 -5.81
CA GLU A 228 7.35 -28.95 -6.36
C GLU A 228 6.50 -28.26 -7.44
N LEU A 229 6.47 -26.93 -7.42
CA LEU A 229 5.88 -26.10 -8.47
C LEU A 229 6.92 -25.09 -8.99
N PRO A 230 8.05 -25.54 -9.54
CA PRO A 230 9.18 -24.69 -9.90
C PRO A 230 8.85 -23.65 -10.99
N THR A 231 7.69 -23.77 -11.61
CA THR A 231 7.22 -22.92 -12.71
C THR A 231 6.30 -21.80 -12.24
N ALA A 232 5.84 -21.81 -10.99
CA ALA A 232 5.07 -20.72 -10.40
C ALA A 232 6.03 -19.72 -9.75
N ILE A 233 6.57 -18.80 -10.53
CA ILE A 233 7.52 -17.80 -10.06
C ILE A 233 6.96 -16.40 -10.37
N ILE A 234 6.52 -15.71 -9.34
CA ILE A 234 6.25 -14.28 -9.40
C ILE A 234 7.37 -13.57 -8.64
N PRO A 235 8.38 -13.05 -9.34
CA PRO A 235 9.60 -12.61 -8.67
C PRO A 235 9.42 -11.32 -7.88
N THR A 236 8.84 -10.31 -8.51
CA THR A 236 8.73 -8.96 -7.93
C THR A 236 7.62 -8.21 -8.66
N THR A 237 6.80 -7.53 -7.91
CA THR A 237 5.87 -6.54 -8.46
C THR A 237 6.51 -5.16 -8.42
N ILE A 238 6.32 -4.38 -9.48
CA ILE A 238 6.73 -2.98 -9.58
C ILE A 238 5.50 -2.16 -9.89
N THR A 239 5.31 -1.08 -9.14
CA THR A 239 4.20 -0.16 -9.34
C THR A 239 4.73 1.24 -9.59
N TYR A 240 4.12 1.93 -10.51
CA TYR A 240 4.31 3.35 -10.76
C TYR A 240 2.99 4.05 -10.49
N ALA A 241 3.01 5.07 -9.66
CA ALA A 241 1.80 5.78 -9.25
C ALA A 241 1.98 7.29 -9.31
N ILE A 242 0.91 7.97 -9.62
CA ILE A 242 0.78 9.42 -9.52
C ILE A 242 -0.32 9.69 -8.51
N ARG A 243 0.02 10.36 -7.42
CA ARG A 243 -0.95 10.87 -6.44
C ARG A 243 -1.21 12.33 -6.67
N PHE A 244 -2.47 12.68 -6.74
CA PHE A 244 -2.93 14.05 -6.77
C PHE A 244 -3.60 14.40 -5.44
N VAL A 245 -3.06 15.42 -4.78
CA VAL A 245 -3.59 16.01 -3.54
C VAL A 245 -4.16 17.38 -3.88
N PRO A 246 -5.49 17.56 -4.02
CA PRO A 246 -6.08 18.82 -4.47
C PRO A 246 -5.78 19.98 -3.53
N THR A 247 -6.04 19.81 -2.25
CA THR A 247 -5.62 20.74 -1.18
C THR A 247 -5.56 19.96 0.13
N PRO A 248 -4.64 20.30 1.04
CA PRO A 248 -4.58 19.65 2.36
C PRO A 248 -5.89 19.76 3.17
N GLU A 249 -6.62 20.86 3.00
CA GLU A 249 -7.86 21.12 3.72
C GLU A 249 -9.00 20.18 3.27
N ARG A 250 -8.98 19.71 2.03
CA ARG A 250 -10.03 18.82 1.50
C ARG A 250 -9.87 17.38 1.93
N LYS A 251 -8.71 17.01 2.47
CA LYS A 251 -8.44 15.67 2.99
C LYS A 251 -8.77 14.53 2.00
N ILE A 252 -8.75 14.83 0.70
CA ILE A 252 -9.02 13.88 -0.38
C ILE A 252 -7.77 13.69 -1.22
N ASN A 253 -7.49 12.45 -1.59
CA ASN A 253 -6.38 12.09 -2.46
C ASN A 253 -6.90 11.20 -3.59
N PHE A 254 -6.34 11.39 -4.78
CA PHE A 254 -6.59 10.56 -5.95
C PHE A 254 -5.27 9.96 -6.40
N ASP A 255 -5.23 8.65 -6.54
CA ASP A 255 -4.06 7.96 -7.06
C ASP A 255 -4.42 7.23 -8.34
N PHE A 256 -3.51 7.27 -9.28
CA PHE A 256 -3.55 6.49 -10.52
C PHE A 256 -2.23 5.77 -10.64
N GLY A 257 -2.29 4.48 -10.91
CA GLY A 257 -1.10 3.66 -10.97
C GLY A 257 -1.16 2.60 -12.04
N VAL A 258 0.01 2.05 -12.29
CA VAL A 258 0.22 0.92 -13.17
C VAL A 258 1.05 -0.09 -12.39
N ALA A 259 0.45 -1.23 -12.09
CA ALA A 259 1.15 -2.35 -11.47
C ALA A 259 1.67 -3.30 -12.56
N GLN A 260 2.96 -3.60 -12.50
CA GLN A 260 3.61 -4.54 -13.39
C GLN A 260 3.87 -5.84 -12.62
N ILE A 261 3.13 -6.89 -12.97
CA ILE A 261 3.24 -8.21 -12.37
C ILE A 261 3.87 -9.12 -13.41
N ALA A 262 5.13 -9.51 -13.19
CA ALA A 262 5.84 -10.43 -14.03
C ALA A 262 5.85 -11.83 -13.40
N GLY A 263 5.66 -12.86 -14.17
CA GLY A 263 5.84 -14.22 -13.69
C GLY A 263 4.97 -15.25 -14.36
N GLN A 264 5.13 -16.49 -13.91
CA GLN A 264 4.38 -17.65 -14.36
C GLN A 264 3.66 -18.24 -13.15
N ILE A 265 2.33 -18.34 -13.21
CA ILE A 265 1.49 -18.86 -12.11
C ILE A 265 1.42 -20.38 -12.16
N ALA A 266 1.53 -20.98 -13.35
CA ALA A 266 1.54 -22.43 -13.56
C ALA A 266 2.29 -22.75 -14.84
N PRO A 267 2.70 -24.00 -15.08
CA PRO A 267 3.33 -24.41 -16.34
C PRO A 267 2.51 -23.97 -17.55
N GLY A 268 3.11 -23.14 -18.42
CA GLY A 268 2.45 -22.61 -19.61
C GLY A 268 1.46 -21.44 -19.39
N VAL A 269 1.16 -21.07 -18.15
CA VAL A 269 0.32 -19.90 -17.81
C VAL A 269 1.23 -18.73 -17.43
N ASN A 270 1.75 -18.08 -18.47
CA ASN A 270 2.54 -16.87 -18.28
C ASN A 270 1.61 -15.67 -18.07
N LEU A 271 1.69 -15.00 -16.93
CA LEU A 271 0.97 -13.77 -16.66
C LEU A 271 1.44 -12.61 -17.53
N GLN A 272 2.39 -12.82 -18.44
CA GLN A 272 3.01 -11.82 -19.29
C GLN A 272 2.75 -10.43 -18.74
N ALA A 273 3.67 -9.92 -17.96
CA ALA A 273 3.56 -8.72 -17.16
C ALA A 273 3.04 -7.53 -17.97
N ARG A 274 1.76 -7.53 -18.22
CA ARG A 274 1.09 -6.38 -18.77
C ARG A 274 0.78 -5.44 -17.62
N ALA A 275 1.06 -4.19 -17.86
CA ALA A 275 0.70 -3.13 -16.97
C ALA A 275 -0.79 -3.22 -16.59
N GLN A 276 -1.08 -3.47 -15.32
CA GLN A 276 -2.42 -3.47 -14.78
C GLN A 276 -2.73 -2.06 -14.29
N VAL A 277 -3.80 -1.47 -14.78
CA VAL A 277 -4.20 -0.11 -14.40
C VAL A 277 -4.94 -0.17 -13.08
N ALA A 278 -4.56 0.71 -12.17
CA ALA A 278 -5.23 0.85 -10.90
C ALA A 278 -5.52 2.32 -10.58
N ALA A 279 -6.59 2.55 -9.83
CA ALA A 279 -6.97 3.86 -9.33
C ALA A 279 -7.46 3.72 -7.90
N GLN A 280 -7.20 4.73 -7.10
CA GLN A 280 -7.76 4.80 -5.75
C GLN A 280 -8.13 6.23 -5.38
N VAL A 281 -9.09 6.35 -4.50
CA VAL A 281 -9.47 7.59 -3.85
C VAL A 281 -9.55 7.36 -2.36
N SER A 282 -8.97 8.24 -1.58
CA SER A 282 -9.07 8.21 -0.12
C SER A 282 -9.54 9.56 0.41
N TYR A 283 -10.34 9.51 1.47
CA TYR A 283 -10.87 10.66 2.16
C TYR A 283 -10.67 10.51 3.67
N GLY A 284 -10.04 11.52 4.29
CA GLY A 284 -9.92 11.61 5.75
C GLY A 284 -10.97 12.58 6.29
N PHE A 285 -11.67 12.18 7.33
CA PHE A 285 -12.70 12.99 7.99
C PHE A 285 -12.13 14.08 8.90
#